data_6c2ed060cdb0a88a70dc106f9a5aa49c
#
_entry.id   6c2ed060cdb0a88a70dc106f9a5aa49c
#
_cell.length_a   1.000
_cell.length_b   1.000
_cell.length_c   1.000
_cell.angle_alpha   90.00
_cell.angle_beta   90.00
_cell.angle_gamma   90.00
#
_symmetry.space_group_name_H-M   'P 1'
#
loop_
_entity.id
_entity.type
_entity.pdbx_description
1 polymer ?
#
loop_
_entity_poly.entity_id
_entity_poly.type
_entity_poly.pdbx_seq_one_letter_code
_entity_poly.pdbx_strand_id
1 'polypeptide(L)'
;MLENVRNLTAHDNGNTFKIIKEHLERLGYHVYAKVLNALDFGVPQKRERIIIVGFLEDVDFSFPDPIPESERKTLSDILEDTVDKKYYVRDAIRESRIERLKDKNYPKPYISHENMAGSITPHPYSSALRAGASANYILINDERRPTERELLRIQGFPDDYKIVVPYGKIKKQTGNSVAVPVIKAVAREMIAALKKFHEHGGNENGESSEIERFQTSHNADPIPAKCVS
;
A
#
# COMPACT_ATOMS: atom_id res chain seq x y z
N MET A 1 11.60 -9.22 -1.21
CA MET A 1 10.13 -9.01 -1.15
C MET A 1 9.67 -8.22 -2.38
N LEU A 2 8.54 -8.65 -3.00
CA LEU A 2 7.89 -7.99 -4.15
C LEU A 2 6.41 -7.70 -3.80
N GLU A 3 5.82 -6.69 -4.42
CA GLU A 3 4.39 -6.34 -4.28
C GLU A 3 3.75 -6.20 -5.65
N ASN A 4 2.50 -6.67 -5.78
CA ASN A 4 1.72 -6.45 -6.99
C ASN A 4 0.22 -6.40 -6.67
N VAL A 5 -0.60 -6.01 -7.64
CA VAL A 5 -2.06 -6.04 -7.53
C VAL A 5 -2.55 -7.48 -7.32
N ARG A 6 -3.62 -7.64 -6.50
CA ARG A 6 -4.25 -8.95 -6.25
C ARG A 6 -4.51 -9.74 -7.54
N ASN A 7 -4.91 -9.04 -8.61
CA ASN A 7 -5.27 -9.69 -9.87
C ASN A 7 -4.12 -10.47 -10.53
N LEU A 8 -2.86 -10.26 -10.10
CA LEU A 8 -1.73 -11.07 -10.56
C LEU A 8 -1.96 -12.57 -10.32
N THR A 9 -2.65 -12.92 -9.22
CA THR A 9 -2.94 -14.33 -8.89
C THR A 9 -3.91 -15.02 -9.84
N ALA A 10 -4.73 -14.23 -10.55
CA ALA A 10 -5.72 -14.73 -11.51
C ALA A 10 -5.37 -14.39 -12.97
N HIS A 11 -4.35 -13.56 -13.20
CA HIS A 11 -3.94 -13.15 -14.54
C HIS A 11 -3.48 -14.36 -15.35
N ASP A 12 -4.01 -14.46 -16.57
CA ASP A 12 -3.77 -15.59 -17.47
C ASP A 12 -4.04 -16.95 -16.79
N ASN A 13 -5.21 -17.07 -16.16
CA ASN A 13 -5.62 -18.25 -15.40
C ASN A 13 -4.60 -18.70 -14.34
N GLY A 14 -3.86 -17.74 -13.75
CA GLY A 14 -2.82 -17.97 -12.74
C GLY A 14 -1.43 -18.25 -13.30
N ASN A 15 -1.29 -18.41 -14.62
CA ASN A 15 0.00 -18.72 -15.27
C ASN A 15 1.06 -17.67 -15.00
N THR A 16 0.70 -16.38 -15.03
CA THR A 16 1.67 -15.29 -14.79
C THR A 16 2.32 -15.41 -13.43
N PHE A 17 1.52 -15.62 -12.38
CA PHE A 17 2.06 -15.78 -11.02
C PHE A 17 2.89 -17.08 -10.89
N LYS A 18 2.41 -18.18 -11.48
CA LYS A 18 3.13 -19.45 -11.53
C LYS A 18 4.53 -19.30 -12.13
N ILE A 19 4.63 -18.64 -13.31
CA ILE A 19 5.91 -18.39 -13.99
C ILE A 19 6.85 -17.56 -13.11
N ILE A 20 6.35 -16.49 -12.46
CA ILE A 20 7.15 -15.67 -11.56
C ILE A 20 7.70 -16.51 -10.40
N LYS A 21 6.84 -17.31 -9.77
CA LYS A 21 7.24 -18.19 -8.66
C LYS A 21 8.28 -19.20 -9.08
N GLU A 22 8.06 -19.94 -10.16
CA GLU A 22 8.99 -20.93 -10.70
C GLU A 22 10.35 -20.33 -11.08
N HIS A 23 10.38 -19.08 -11.58
CA HIS A 23 11.64 -18.40 -11.87
C HIS A 23 12.42 -18.07 -10.60
N LEU A 24 11.75 -17.59 -9.56
CA LEU A 24 12.37 -17.30 -8.28
C LEU A 24 12.90 -18.60 -7.62
N GLU A 25 12.12 -19.68 -7.66
CA GLU A 25 12.53 -20.99 -7.13
C GLU A 25 13.72 -21.56 -7.88
N ARG A 26 13.78 -21.41 -9.22
CA ARG A 26 14.96 -21.81 -10.01
C ARG A 26 16.22 -20.99 -9.70
N LEU A 27 16.05 -19.77 -9.19
CA LEU A 27 17.15 -18.95 -8.69
C LEU A 27 17.57 -19.30 -7.25
N GLY A 28 16.98 -20.35 -6.66
CA GLY A 28 17.29 -20.84 -5.33
C GLY A 28 16.48 -20.18 -4.20
N TYR A 29 15.45 -19.39 -4.49
CA TYR A 29 14.64 -18.81 -3.45
C TYR A 29 13.55 -19.77 -2.95
N HIS A 30 13.40 -19.86 -1.64
CA HIS A 30 12.20 -20.38 -0.97
C HIS A 30 11.12 -19.29 -1.00
N VAL A 31 10.02 -19.50 -1.75
CA VAL A 31 9.06 -18.45 -2.09
C VAL A 31 7.75 -18.61 -1.34
N TYR A 32 7.37 -17.57 -0.61
CA TYR A 32 6.12 -17.41 0.10
C TYR A 32 5.28 -16.30 -0.56
N ALA A 33 3.97 -16.49 -0.68
CA ALA A 33 3.09 -15.48 -1.25
C ALA A 33 1.74 -15.46 -0.55
N LYS A 34 1.24 -14.27 -0.24
CA LYS A 34 -0.09 -14.07 0.38
C LYS A 34 -0.70 -12.74 -0.09
N VAL A 35 -2.00 -12.76 -0.32
CA VAL A 35 -2.76 -11.51 -0.55
C VAL A 35 -3.09 -10.91 0.80
N LEU A 36 -2.67 -9.67 1.02
CA LEU A 36 -2.93 -8.89 2.24
C LEU A 36 -3.80 -7.68 1.89
N ASN A 37 -4.70 -7.30 2.82
CA ASN A 37 -5.55 -6.13 2.69
C ASN A 37 -5.11 -5.05 3.69
N ALA A 38 -4.89 -3.83 3.23
CA ALA A 38 -4.44 -2.73 4.09
C ALA A 38 -5.38 -2.42 5.25
N LEU A 39 -6.69 -2.67 5.10
CA LEU A 39 -7.65 -2.56 6.22
C LEU A 39 -7.24 -3.40 7.44
N ASP A 40 -6.65 -4.55 7.21
CA ASP A 40 -6.27 -5.48 8.27
C ASP A 40 -4.99 -5.07 9.01
N PHE A 41 -4.35 -3.99 8.56
CA PHE A 41 -3.08 -3.48 9.08
C PHE A 41 -3.14 -2.03 9.57
N GLY A 42 -4.36 -1.54 9.90
CA GLY A 42 -4.53 -0.30 10.64
C GLY A 42 -4.63 0.97 9.80
N VAL A 43 -4.92 0.88 8.49
CA VAL A 43 -5.30 2.04 7.68
C VAL A 43 -6.71 1.87 7.11
N PRO A 44 -7.54 2.93 7.05
CA PRO A 44 -8.90 2.84 6.53
C PRO A 44 -8.91 2.84 5.00
N GLN A 45 -8.23 1.84 4.39
CA GLN A 45 -8.15 1.67 2.95
C GLN A 45 -8.31 0.20 2.56
N LYS A 46 -9.33 -0.11 1.76
CA LYS A 46 -9.44 -1.42 1.11
C LYS A 46 -8.47 -1.48 -0.06
N ARG A 47 -7.28 -2.03 0.20
CA ARG A 47 -6.20 -2.22 -0.80
C ARG A 47 -5.63 -3.62 -0.65
N GLU A 48 -6.07 -4.52 -1.52
CA GLU A 48 -5.60 -5.90 -1.58
C GLU A 48 -4.41 -6.00 -2.52
N ARG A 49 -3.29 -6.54 -2.01
CA ARG A 49 -2.05 -6.73 -2.76
C ARG A 49 -1.46 -8.10 -2.48
N ILE A 50 -0.97 -8.76 -3.52
CA ILE A 50 -0.13 -9.93 -3.32
C ILE A 50 1.26 -9.47 -2.89
N ILE A 51 1.72 -10.02 -1.78
CA ILE A 51 3.09 -9.85 -1.31
C ILE A 51 3.80 -11.18 -1.53
N ILE A 52 4.96 -11.12 -2.18
CA ILE A 52 5.81 -12.27 -2.47
C ILE A 52 7.12 -12.05 -1.70
N VAL A 53 7.47 -13.01 -0.86
CA VAL A 53 8.70 -13.02 -0.06
C VAL A 53 9.53 -14.20 -0.51
N GLY A 54 10.84 -14.01 -0.66
CA GLY A 54 11.78 -15.09 -0.99
C GLY A 54 13.00 -14.99 -0.10
N PHE A 55 13.50 -16.13 0.36
CA PHE A 55 14.75 -16.30 1.08
C PHE A 55 15.64 -17.28 0.31
N LEU A 56 16.96 -17.10 0.37
CA LEU A 56 17.92 -18.07 -0.19
C LEU A 56 18.10 -19.27 0.73
N GLU A 57 17.94 -19.06 2.03
CA GLU A 57 17.95 -20.11 3.05
C GLU A 57 16.53 -20.65 3.27
N ASP A 58 16.42 -21.87 3.77
CA ASP A 58 15.15 -22.49 4.16
C ASP A 58 14.68 -21.94 5.53
N VAL A 59 14.13 -20.75 5.49
CA VAL A 59 13.69 -19.99 6.66
C VAL A 59 12.23 -20.31 6.98
N ASP A 60 11.92 -20.65 8.24
CA ASP A 60 10.56 -20.83 8.73
C ASP A 60 9.86 -19.45 8.83
N PHE A 61 9.22 -19.05 7.73
CA PHE A 61 8.55 -17.75 7.59
C PHE A 61 7.04 -17.88 7.54
N SER A 62 6.35 -17.02 8.29
CA SER A 62 4.90 -16.83 8.20
C SER A 62 4.56 -15.37 7.99
N PHE A 63 3.52 -15.11 7.19
CA PHE A 63 2.98 -13.76 7.04
C PHE A 63 2.33 -13.27 8.32
N PRO A 64 2.38 -11.95 8.60
CA PRO A 64 1.75 -11.38 9.78
C PRO A 64 0.24 -11.62 9.80
N ASP A 65 -0.31 -11.76 11.01
CA ASP A 65 -1.75 -11.79 11.23
C ASP A 65 -2.34 -10.37 11.19
N PRO A 66 -3.64 -10.25 10.84
CA PRO A 66 -4.39 -9.01 10.98
C PRO A 66 -4.33 -8.46 12.40
N ILE A 67 -4.20 -7.13 12.55
CA ILE A 67 -4.36 -6.49 13.86
C ILE A 67 -5.83 -6.54 14.30
N PRO A 68 -6.12 -6.53 15.61
CA PRO A 68 -7.48 -6.47 16.14
C PRO A 68 -8.28 -5.33 15.51
N GLU A 69 -9.56 -5.55 15.25
CA GLU A 69 -10.42 -4.54 14.63
C GLU A 69 -10.50 -3.26 15.47
N SER A 70 -10.49 -3.39 16.80
CA SER A 70 -10.48 -2.27 17.74
C SER A 70 -9.24 -1.37 17.66
N GLU A 71 -8.15 -1.86 17.08
CA GLU A 71 -6.90 -1.12 16.90
C GLU A 71 -6.77 -0.49 15.50
N ARG A 72 -7.73 -0.78 14.59
CA ARG A 72 -7.72 -0.27 13.23
C ARG A 72 -8.20 1.18 13.21
N LYS A 73 -7.46 2.03 12.51
CA LYS A 73 -7.87 3.42 12.29
C LYS A 73 -9.13 3.48 11.41
N THR A 74 -10.02 4.39 11.79
CA THR A 74 -11.19 4.77 11.02
C THR A 74 -10.91 5.99 10.14
N LEU A 75 -11.88 6.42 9.35
CA LEU A 75 -11.77 7.70 8.62
C LEU A 75 -11.67 8.88 9.57
N SER A 76 -12.37 8.86 10.71
CA SER A 76 -12.30 9.94 11.69
C SER A 76 -10.89 10.18 12.24
N ASP A 77 -10.07 9.12 12.33
CA ASP A 77 -8.70 9.20 12.86
C ASP A 77 -7.69 9.82 11.87
N ILE A 78 -8.07 9.92 10.59
CA ILE A 78 -7.16 10.38 9.53
C ILE A 78 -7.59 11.68 8.86
N LEU A 79 -8.86 12.06 8.97
CA LEU A 79 -9.36 13.28 8.35
C LEU A 79 -8.93 14.51 9.14
N GLU A 80 -8.70 15.62 8.41
CA GLU A 80 -8.37 16.91 8.98
C GLU A 80 -9.65 17.66 9.38
N ASP A 81 -9.66 18.27 10.56
CA ASP A 81 -10.81 19.02 11.11
C ASP A 81 -11.13 20.27 10.28
N THR A 82 -10.09 20.93 9.79
CA THR A 82 -10.20 22.16 8.99
C THR A 82 -9.52 21.98 7.64
N VAL A 83 -10.26 22.21 6.57
CA VAL A 83 -9.79 21.98 5.20
C VAL A 83 -10.06 23.21 4.33
N ASP A 84 -9.07 23.64 3.55
CA ASP A 84 -9.15 24.75 2.61
C ASP A 84 -10.25 24.52 1.57
N LYS A 85 -10.97 25.61 1.21
CA LYS A 85 -12.07 25.62 0.22
C LYS A 85 -11.65 25.03 -1.15
N LYS A 86 -10.37 25.09 -1.52
CA LYS A 86 -9.86 24.51 -2.78
C LYS A 86 -10.08 23.00 -2.94
N TYR A 87 -10.31 22.27 -1.85
CA TYR A 87 -10.59 20.82 -1.89
C TYR A 87 -12.07 20.51 -2.10
N TYR A 88 -12.96 21.46 -1.83
CA TYR A 88 -14.39 21.27 -2.04
C TYR A 88 -14.71 21.22 -3.53
N VAL A 89 -15.64 20.34 -3.89
CA VAL A 89 -16.09 20.22 -5.27
C VAL A 89 -17.13 21.30 -5.57
N ARG A 90 -17.33 21.56 -6.87
CA ARG A 90 -18.39 22.48 -7.32
C ARG A 90 -19.77 21.91 -6.97
N ASP A 91 -20.74 22.78 -6.73
CA ASP A 91 -22.11 22.41 -6.36
C ASP A 91 -22.72 21.39 -7.33
N ALA A 92 -22.55 21.56 -8.64
CA ALA A 92 -23.05 20.63 -9.64
C ALA A 92 -22.50 19.18 -9.46
N ILE A 93 -21.24 19.01 -9.01
CA ILE A 93 -20.67 17.67 -8.73
C ILE A 93 -21.29 17.11 -7.45
N ARG A 94 -21.41 17.95 -6.41
CA ARG A 94 -21.99 17.59 -5.13
C ARG A 94 -23.45 17.17 -5.29
N GLU A 95 -24.27 17.98 -5.97
CA GLU A 95 -25.69 17.70 -6.23
C GLU A 95 -25.86 16.41 -7.03
N SER A 96 -25.07 16.21 -8.09
CA SER A 96 -25.08 14.97 -8.87
C SER A 96 -24.75 13.75 -8.01
N ARG A 97 -23.81 13.87 -7.06
CA ARG A 97 -23.46 12.78 -6.12
C ARG A 97 -24.60 12.48 -5.17
N ILE A 98 -25.17 13.51 -4.54
CA ILE A 98 -26.28 13.38 -3.60
C ILE A 98 -27.50 12.75 -4.30
N GLU A 99 -27.85 13.21 -5.50
CA GLU A 99 -28.97 12.66 -6.27
C GLU A 99 -28.79 11.17 -6.58
N ARG A 100 -27.57 10.76 -6.93
CA ARG A 100 -27.25 9.36 -7.23
C ARG A 100 -27.16 8.45 -6.00
N LEU A 101 -27.09 9.05 -4.79
CA LEU A 101 -26.99 8.35 -3.50
C LEU A 101 -28.22 8.58 -2.62
N LYS A 102 -29.25 9.29 -3.08
CA LYS A 102 -30.41 9.71 -2.26
C LYS A 102 -31.10 8.60 -1.49
N ASP A 103 -31.08 7.37 -2.02
CA ASP A 103 -31.71 6.21 -1.38
C ASP A 103 -30.76 5.49 -0.40
N LYS A 104 -29.56 6.03 -0.16
CA LYS A 104 -28.53 5.41 0.65
C LYS A 104 -28.10 6.36 1.76
N ASN A 105 -28.54 6.08 2.97
CA ASN A 105 -28.11 6.80 4.16
C ASN A 105 -26.86 6.14 4.75
N TYR A 106 -25.72 6.80 4.62
CA TYR A 106 -24.44 6.33 5.19
C TYR A 106 -24.03 7.23 6.36
N PRO A 107 -23.63 6.65 7.50
CA PRO A 107 -23.09 7.45 8.60
C PRO A 107 -21.79 8.16 8.18
N LYS A 108 -21.70 9.45 8.52
CA LYS A 108 -20.47 10.24 8.31
C LYS A 108 -19.43 9.94 9.41
N PRO A 109 -18.11 9.97 9.09
CA PRO A 109 -17.55 10.23 7.76
C PRO A 109 -17.57 8.99 6.86
N TYR A 110 -17.76 9.20 5.57
CA TYR A 110 -17.60 8.18 4.54
C TYR A 110 -16.80 8.70 3.34
N ILE A 111 -16.26 7.79 2.55
CA ILE A 111 -15.69 8.11 1.23
C ILE A 111 -16.55 7.46 0.16
N SER A 112 -17.10 8.27 -0.76
CA SER A 112 -17.75 7.79 -1.96
C SER A 112 -16.72 7.55 -3.06
N HIS A 113 -16.75 6.37 -3.65
CA HIS A 113 -15.90 5.97 -4.76
C HIS A 113 -16.70 5.88 -6.06
N GLU A 114 -16.27 6.61 -7.08
CA GLU A 114 -16.81 6.50 -8.42
C GLU A 114 -15.91 5.60 -9.28
N ASN A 115 -16.48 4.51 -9.79
CA ASN A 115 -15.76 3.60 -10.67
C ASN A 115 -15.73 4.12 -12.13
N MET A 116 -15.06 3.40 -13.03
CA MET A 116 -14.95 3.81 -14.45
C MET A 116 -16.30 3.78 -15.19
N ALA A 117 -17.25 2.98 -14.75
CA ALA A 117 -18.62 2.92 -15.29
C ALA A 117 -19.53 4.03 -14.71
N GLY A 118 -18.98 4.90 -13.86
CA GLY A 118 -19.73 5.98 -13.24
C GLY A 118 -20.58 5.57 -12.03
N SER A 119 -20.55 4.32 -11.58
CA SER A 119 -21.27 3.90 -10.37
C SER A 119 -20.58 4.44 -9.12
N ILE A 120 -21.38 4.92 -8.15
CA ILE A 120 -20.89 5.50 -6.89
C ILE A 120 -21.22 4.54 -5.76
N THR A 121 -20.22 4.28 -4.92
CA THR A 121 -20.38 3.43 -3.73
C THR A 121 -19.70 4.12 -2.54
N PRO A 122 -20.45 4.48 -1.49
CA PRO A 122 -19.89 5.00 -0.24
C PRO A 122 -19.43 3.85 0.67
N HIS A 123 -18.35 4.12 1.42
CA HIS A 123 -17.75 3.17 2.37
C HIS A 123 -17.20 3.92 3.60
N PRO A 124 -17.15 3.30 4.78
CA PRO A 124 -16.47 3.86 5.96
C PRO A 124 -14.93 3.77 5.85
N TYR A 125 -14.41 3.57 4.65
CA TYR A 125 -12.99 3.50 4.31
C TYR A 125 -12.75 3.97 2.87
N SER A 126 -11.52 4.27 2.52
CA SER A 126 -11.12 4.55 1.14
C SER A 126 -11.01 3.27 0.32
N SER A 127 -11.44 3.31 -0.93
CA SER A 127 -10.97 2.34 -1.92
C SER A 127 -9.47 2.53 -2.19
N ALA A 128 -8.83 1.56 -2.84
CA ALA A 128 -7.42 1.65 -3.21
C ALA A 128 -7.15 2.95 -4.01
N LEU A 129 -6.19 3.74 -3.54
CA LEU A 129 -5.77 4.95 -4.24
C LEU A 129 -5.21 4.58 -5.62
N ARG A 130 -5.58 5.38 -6.65
CA ARG A 130 -5.21 5.15 -8.05
C ARG A 130 -4.51 6.36 -8.63
N ALA A 131 -3.28 6.17 -9.15
CA ALA A 131 -2.46 7.23 -9.71
C ALA A 131 -3.12 7.92 -10.92
N GLY A 132 -3.75 7.15 -11.81
CA GLY A 132 -4.37 7.64 -13.04
C GLY A 132 -5.85 8.02 -12.95
N ALA A 133 -6.49 7.93 -11.78
CA ALA A 133 -7.90 8.27 -11.63
C ALA A 133 -8.15 9.78 -11.73
N SER A 134 -9.39 10.19 -12.05
CA SER A 134 -9.81 11.60 -12.01
C SER A 134 -9.62 12.22 -10.62
N ALA A 135 -9.62 13.55 -10.51
CA ALA A 135 -9.44 14.22 -9.22
C ALA A 135 -10.60 13.93 -8.25
N ASN A 136 -11.78 13.68 -8.78
CA ASN A 136 -13.02 13.51 -8.00
C ASN A 136 -13.49 12.05 -7.90
N TYR A 137 -12.61 11.05 -8.21
CA TYR A 137 -13.02 9.65 -8.15
C TYR A 137 -13.33 9.16 -6.73
N ILE A 138 -12.78 9.81 -5.71
CA ILE A 138 -13.14 9.66 -4.30
C ILE A 138 -13.48 11.02 -3.71
N LEU A 139 -14.59 11.09 -2.98
CA LEU A 139 -15.02 12.28 -2.24
C LEU A 139 -15.37 11.90 -0.81
N ILE A 140 -14.95 12.74 0.13
CA ILE A 140 -15.32 12.65 1.54
C ILE A 140 -16.69 13.31 1.68
N ASN A 141 -17.68 12.56 2.19
CA ASN A 141 -19.07 12.97 2.39
C ASN A 141 -19.73 13.58 1.14
N ASP A 142 -19.24 13.26 -0.07
CA ASP A 142 -19.62 13.85 -1.36
C ASP A 142 -19.36 15.36 -1.49
N GLU A 143 -18.62 15.94 -0.57
CA GLU A 143 -18.40 17.39 -0.46
C GLU A 143 -17.00 17.79 -0.96
N ARG A 144 -15.98 16.99 -0.69
CA ARG A 144 -14.60 17.39 -0.96
C ARG A 144 -13.67 16.23 -1.31
N ARG A 145 -12.59 16.57 -1.96
CA ARG A 145 -11.46 15.65 -2.19
C ARG A 145 -10.64 15.49 -0.90
N PRO A 146 -9.97 14.36 -0.70
CA PRO A 146 -8.93 14.26 0.33
C PRO A 146 -7.83 15.29 0.09
N THR A 147 -7.26 15.83 1.17
CA THR A 147 -6.05 16.68 1.10
C THR A 147 -4.81 15.82 0.81
N GLU A 148 -3.67 16.47 0.53
CA GLU A 148 -2.38 15.77 0.38
C GLU A 148 -2.01 14.99 1.64
N ARG A 149 -2.28 15.56 2.83
CA ARG A 149 -2.02 14.91 4.12
C ARG A 149 -2.92 13.70 4.32
N GLU A 150 -4.20 13.84 4.02
CA GLU A 150 -5.15 12.74 4.12
C GLU A 150 -4.83 11.60 3.14
N LEU A 151 -4.38 11.91 1.90
CA LEU A 151 -3.91 10.89 0.95
C LEU A 151 -2.71 10.10 1.50
N LEU A 152 -1.78 10.77 2.18
CA LEU A 152 -0.64 10.13 2.84
C LEU A 152 -1.09 9.27 4.03
N ARG A 153 -1.99 9.78 4.88
CA ARG A 153 -2.55 9.05 6.03
C ARG A 153 -3.35 7.81 5.60
N ILE A 154 -4.09 7.88 4.48
CA ILE A 154 -4.77 6.73 3.87
C ILE A 154 -3.78 5.61 3.51
N GLN A 155 -2.55 5.94 3.11
CA GLN A 155 -1.48 4.97 2.84
C GLN A 155 -0.65 4.62 4.10
N GLY A 156 -0.91 5.28 5.24
CA GLY A 156 -0.20 5.04 6.49
C GLY A 156 1.16 5.71 6.58
N PHE A 157 1.43 6.74 5.78
CA PHE A 157 2.61 7.59 5.97
C PHE A 157 2.48 8.40 7.26
N PRO A 158 3.57 8.63 8.00
CA PRO A 158 3.56 9.43 9.21
C PRO A 158 3.35 10.92 8.90
N ASP A 159 2.88 11.68 9.90
CA ASP A 159 2.53 13.09 9.71
C ASP A 159 3.75 14.03 9.53
N ASP A 160 4.92 13.59 9.94
CA ASP A 160 6.19 14.30 9.71
C ASP A 160 6.74 14.11 8.28
N TYR A 161 6.11 13.25 7.47
CA TYR A 161 6.47 13.09 6.06
C TYR A 161 6.24 14.41 5.31
N LYS A 162 7.32 14.99 4.78
CA LYS A 162 7.32 16.32 4.13
C LYS A 162 6.59 16.29 2.78
N ILE A 163 5.64 17.20 2.60
CA ILE A 163 4.94 17.41 1.34
C ILE A 163 5.67 18.54 0.58
N VAL A 164 6.43 18.18 -0.44
CA VAL A 164 7.27 19.11 -1.21
C VAL A 164 6.85 19.25 -2.67
N VAL A 165 5.73 18.63 -3.05
CA VAL A 165 5.22 18.62 -4.43
C VAL A 165 3.72 18.95 -4.47
N PRO A 166 3.19 19.45 -5.60
CA PRO A 166 1.77 19.79 -5.72
C PRO A 166 0.82 18.57 -5.58
N TYR A 167 -0.44 18.85 -5.25
CA TYR A 167 -1.53 17.87 -5.08
C TYR A 167 -1.54 16.75 -6.11
N GLY A 168 -1.47 17.10 -7.40
CA GLY A 168 -1.50 16.09 -8.48
C GLY A 168 -0.34 15.10 -8.43
N LYS A 169 0.83 15.54 -7.97
CA LYS A 169 1.99 14.68 -7.79
C LYS A 169 1.84 13.78 -6.56
N ILE A 170 1.37 14.32 -5.42
CA ILE A 170 1.07 13.52 -4.21
C ILE A 170 0.02 12.45 -4.54
N LYS A 171 -1.08 12.82 -5.22
CA LYS A 171 -2.11 11.88 -5.65
C LYS A 171 -1.54 10.74 -6.51
N LYS A 172 -0.64 11.06 -7.46
CA LYS A 172 0.03 10.06 -8.30
C LYS A 172 0.97 9.18 -7.48
N GLN A 173 1.77 9.77 -6.61
CA GLN A 173 2.73 9.08 -5.75
C GLN A 173 2.02 8.13 -4.78
N THR A 174 0.99 8.60 -4.05
CA THR A 174 0.22 7.77 -3.13
C THR A 174 -0.54 6.64 -3.83
N GLY A 175 -1.04 6.88 -5.05
CA GLY A 175 -1.65 5.81 -5.86
C GLY A 175 -0.67 4.70 -6.27
N ASN A 176 0.58 5.06 -6.54
CA ASN A 176 1.66 4.13 -6.89
C ASN A 176 2.40 3.55 -5.68
N SER A 177 2.22 4.12 -4.49
CA SER A 177 2.90 3.66 -3.29
C SER A 177 2.26 2.39 -2.72
N VAL A 178 2.93 1.80 -1.75
CA VAL A 178 2.44 0.70 -0.93
C VAL A 178 1.73 1.24 0.33
N ALA A 179 0.86 0.43 0.95
CA ALA A 179 0.36 0.71 2.30
C ALA A 179 1.49 0.44 3.30
N VAL A 180 2.01 1.50 3.91
CA VAL A 180 3.19 1.45 4.79
C VAL A 180 3.05 0.43 5.92
N PRO A 181 1.91 0.34 6.65
CA PRO A 181 1.77 -0.62 7.74
C PRO A 181 1.86 -2.07 7.30
N VAL A 182 1.34 -2.42 6.10
CA VAL A 182 1.42 -3.78 5.54
C VAL A 182 2.88 -4.17 5.33
N ILE A 183 3.64 -3.32 4.64
CA ILE A 183 5.05 -3.60 4.33
C ILE A 183 5.89 -3.65 5.61
N LYS A 184 5.59 -2.76 6.57
CA LYS A 184 6.26 -2.76 7.89
C LYS A 184 6.00 -4.06 8.65
N ALA A 185 4.76 -4.57 8.65
CA ALA A 185 4.41 -5.82 9.30
C ALA A 185 5.13 -7.00 8.65
N VAL A 186 5.07 -7.12 7.32
CA VAL A 186 5.78 -8.21 6.60
C VAL A 186 7.29 -8.15 6.83
N ALA A 187 7.89 -6.95 6.76
CA ALA A 187 9.33 -6.81 6.99
C ALA A 187 9.75 -7.21 8.43
N ARG A 188 8.90 -6.96 9.43
CA ARG A 188 9.16 -7.41 10.81
C ARG A 188 9.20 -8.93 10.90
N GLU A 189 8.23 -9.63 10.29
CA GLU A 189 8.21 -11.09 10.27
C GLU A 189 9.40 -11.66 9.49
N MET A 190 9.80 -11.04 8.38
CA MET A 190 11.00 -11.45 7.64
C MET A 190 12.26 -11.35 8.53
N ILE A 191 12.41 -10.23 9.25
CA ILE A 191 13.56 -10.01 10.15
C ILE A 191 13.52 -11.02 11.32
N ALA A 192 12.34 -11.27 11.90
CA ALA A 192 12.17 -12.22 12.99
C ALA A 192 12.54 -13.65 12.55
N ALA A 193 12.07 -14.06 11.38
CA ALA A 193 12.36 -15.36 10.81
C ALA A 193 13.87 -15.55 10.53
N LEU A 194 14.54 -14.55 9.94
CA LEU A 194 15.98 -14.57 9.72
C LEU A 194 16.79 -14.64 11.03
N LYS A 195 16.40 -13.86 12.05
CA LYS A 195 17.04 -13.93 13.36
C LYS A 195 16.93 -15.32 13.97
N LYS A 196 15.71 -15.90 13.98
CA LYS A 196 15.47 -17.27 14.47
C LYS A 196 16.32 -18.29 13.72
N PHE A 197 16.43 -18.19 12.39
CA PHE A 197 17.27 -19.06 11.58
C PHE A 197 18.73 -18.98 11.99
N HIS A 198 19.30 -17.77 12.13
CA HIS A 198 20.71 -17.61 12.53
C HIS A 198 20.99 -18.03 13.99
N GLU A 199 20.01 -17.88 14.89
CA GLU A 199 20.16 -18.31 16.29
C GLU A 199 20.13 -19.84 16.44
N HIS A 200 19.40 -20.57 15.57
CA HIS A 200 19.22 -22.02 15.68
C HIS A 200 20.04 -22.83 14.68
N GLY A 201 20.48 -22.24 13.58
CA GLY A 201 21.20 -22.93 12.48
C GLY A 201 22.57 -22.35 12.15
N GLY A 202 22.96 -21.24 12.75
CA GLY A 202 24.15 -20.48 12.39
C GLY A 202 25.48 -20.98 13.00
N ASN A 203 25.51 -22.12 13.68
CA ASN A 203 26.69 -22.52 14.47
C ASN A 203 27.51 -23.69 13.88
N GLU A 204 27.27 -24.11 12.64
CA GLU A 204 28.04 -25.27 12.09
C GLU A 204 29.01 -24.97 10.92
N ASN A 205 29.08 -23.76 10.38
CA ASN A 205 30.15 -23.41 9.43
C ASN A 205 30.56 -21.96 9.57
N GLY A 206 31.68 -21.75 10.25
CA GLY A 206 32.32 -20.46 10.37
C GLY A 206 32.82 -19.95 9.01
N GLU A 207 32.16 -18.98 8.46
CA GLU A 207 32.78 -18.03 7.53
C GLU A 207 32.11 -16.64 7.70
N SER A 208 32.71 -15.85 8.56
CA SER A 208 32.42 -14.42 8.78
C SER A 208 32.99 -13.54 7.66
N SER A 209 32.85 -13.91 6.39
CA SER A 209 33.51 -13.18 5.30
C SER A 209 32.62 -12.57 4.22
N GLU A 210 31.32 -12.81 4.21
CA GLU A 210 30.47 -12.28 3.13
C GLU A 210 29.68 -11.00 3.48
N ILE A 211 29.38 -10.76 4.75
CA ILE A 211 28.67 -9.52 5.15
C ILE A 211 29.57 -8.28 5.00
N GLU A 212 30.87 -8.42 5.19
CA GLU A 212 31.82 -7.30 4.96
C GLU A 212 32.03 -6.97 3.47
N ARG A 213 31.85 -7.93 2.56
CA ARG A 213 31.97 -7.67 1.11
C ARG A 213 30.79 -6.87 0.53
N PHE A 214 29.61 -6.98 1.10
CA PHE A 214 28.44 -6.17 0.66
C PHE A 214 28.53 -4.71 1.09
N GLN A 215 29.21 -4.39 2.19
CA GLN A 215 29.37 -3.02 2.66
C GLN A 215 30.46 -2.22 1.93
N THR A 216 31.43 -2.90 1.31
CA THR A 216 32.54 -2.25 0.59
C THR A 216 32.29 -2.03 -0.91
N SER A 217 31.26 -2.65 -1.51
CA SER A 217 30.97 -2.50 -2.95
C SER A 217 29.97 -1.39 -3.30
N HIS A 218 29.46 -0.62 -2.33
CA HIS A 218 28.50 0.48 -2.56
C HIS A 218 29.10 1.88 -2.43
N ASN A 219 30.44 2.01 -2.55
CA ASN A 219 31.08 3.27 -2.88
C ASN A 219 31.29 3.38 -4.41
N ALA A 220 30.21 3.30 -5.17
CA ALA A 220 30.21 3.54 -6.60
C ALA A 220 29.39 4.81 -6.90
N ASP A 221 30.07 5.73 -7.53
CA ASP A 221 29.74 7.01 -8.13
C ASP A 221 28.28 7.50 -8.20
N PRO A 222 28.04 8.81 -8.05
CA PRO A 222 26.70 9.40 -8.16
C PRO A 222 26.17 9.25 -9.58
N ILE A 223 24.97 8.67 -9.69
CA ILE A 223 24.21 8.55 -10.94
C ILE A 223 24.06 9.94 -11.57
N PRO A 224 24.48 10.16 -12.82
CA PRO A 224 24.34 11.46 -13.49
C PRO A 224 22.85 11.79 -13.69
N ALA A 225 22.46 12.99 -13.30
CA ALA A 225 21.13 13.56 -13.44
C ALA A 225 20.81 13.86 -14.93
N LYS A 226 20.51 12.82 -15.72
CA LYS A 226 19.91 12.95 -17.07
C LYS A 226 19.04 11.73 -17.32
N CYS A 227 17.77 11.87 -17.03
CA CYS A 227 16.61 11.20 -17.63
C CYS A 227 15.34 11.61 -16.89
N VAL A 228 14.94 12.88 -17.04
CA VAL A 228 13.54 13.30 -16.84
C VAL A 228 13.23 14.25 -18.00
N SER A 229 12.66 13.71 -19.02
CA SER A 229 11.86 14.46 -20.00
C SER A 229 10.50 13.78 -20.07
#